data_33b8fb7ff6f98281cc39e7badbe7c26e
#
_entry.id   33b8fb7ff6f98281cc39e7badbe7c26e
#
_cell.length_a   1.000
_cell.length_b   1.000
_cell.length_c   1.000
_cell.angle_alpha   90.00
_cell.angle_beta   90.00
_cell.angle_gamma   90.00
#
_symmetry.space_group_name_H-M   'P 1'
#
loop_
_entity.id
_entity.type
_entity.pdbx_description
1 polymer ?
#
loop_
_entity_poly.entity_id
_entity_poly.type
_entity_poly.pdbx_seq_one_letter_code
_entity_poly.pdbx_strand_id
1 'polypeptide(L)'
;MALTEGIGGFLSVSAAAPATYDASGYGALTWTDVGEASEIPEFGAAYSPVTFTPLKTGIVNKFHGELNYGSITVPLGYDSADAGQIILLAALASKNEISFRETRSDGTIRFISGKVMSFPRGQSVGSVNMASCNIEFTRADIEVAAP
;
A
#
# COMPACT_ATOMS: atom_id res chain seq x y z
N MET A 1 2.61 19.82 17.72
CA MET A 1 2.59 19.43 16.30
C MET A 1 3.36 18.14 16.14
N ALA A 2 2.77 17.16 15.46
CA ALA A 2 3.32 15.80 15.38
C ALA A 2 3.80 15.46 13.97
N LEU A 3 4.56 16.35 13.36
CA LEU A 3 5.20 16.08 12.09
C LEU A 3 6.46 15.24 12.31
N THR A 4 6.60 14.18 11.54
CA THR A 4 7.72 13.26 11.66
C THR A 4 8.38 13.02 10.31
N GLU A 5 9.68 12.76 10.36
CA GLU A 5 10.44 12.36 9.19
C GLU A 5 10.30 10.85 8.99
N GLY A 6 10.53 10.38 7.76
CA GLY A 6 10.27 8.98 7.40
C GLY A 6 11.30 7.94 7.79
N ILE A 7 12.44 8.34 8.35
CA ILE A 7 13.47 7.37 8.76
C ILE A 7 12.91 6.46 9.86
N GLY A 8 13.05 5.15 9.67
CA GLY A 8 12.55 4.15 10.60
C GLY A 8 11.18 3.60 10.25
N GLY A 9 10.49 4.19 9.27
CA GLY A 9 9.27 3.61 8.74
C GLY A 9 9.57 2.39 7.87
N PHE A 10 8.65 1.42 7.83
CA PHE A 10 8.84 0.23 7.01
C PHE A 10 7.50 -0.39 6.61
N LEU A 11 7.55 -1.22 5.58
CA LEU A 11 6.41 -1.97 5.07
C LEU A 11 6.55 -3.44 5.43
N SER A 12 5.47 -4.05 5.87
CA SER A 12 5.39 -5.48 6.13
C SER A 12 4.29 -6.09 5.29
N VAL A 13 4.42 -7.38 4.99
CA VAL A 13 3.43 -8.11 4.20
C VAL A 13 3.04 -9.39 4.91
N SER A 14 1.83 -9.87 4.62
CA SER A 14 1.37 -11.20 5.00
C SER A 14 0.73 -11.85 3.79
N ALA A 15 1.09 -13.09 3.53
CA ALA A 15 0.56 -13.85 2.39
C ALA A 15 -0.94 -14.20 2.54
N ALA A 16 -1.51 -13.98 3.70
CA ALA A 16 -2.89 -14.34 4.01
C ALA A 16 -3.79 -13.12 4.08
N ALA A 17 -5.09 -13.31 3.82
CA ALA A 17 -6.11 -12.32 4.12
C ALA A 17 -6.52 -12.42 5.60
N PRO A 18 -6.92 -11.30 6.24
CA PRO A 18 -7.37 -11.37 7.64
C PRO A 18 -8.72 -12.07 7.74
N ALA A 19 -8.99 -12.66 8.91
CA ALA A 19 -10.30 -13.25 9.17
C ALA A 19 -11.40 -12.19 9.19
N THR A 20 -11.07 -10.98 9.68
CA THR A 20 -11.93 -9.81 9.63
C THR A 20 -11.09 -8.61 9.20
N TYR A 21 -11.71 -7.67 8.46
CA TYR A 21 -11.01 -6.48 7.95
C TYR A 21 -11.04 -5.35 8.97
N ASP A 22 -10.43 -5.60 10.12
CA ASP A 22 -10.31 -4.63 11.21
C ASP A 22 -8.93 -4.77 11.88
N ALA A 23 -8.64 -3.91 12.84
CA ALA A 23 -7.35 -3.92 13.53
C ALA A 23 -7.05 -5.27 14.19
N SER A 24 -8.05 -5.92 14.74
CA SER A 24 -7.91 -7.23 15.40
C SER A 24 -7.59 -8.33 14.38
N GLY A 25 -8.31 -8.37 13.27
CA GLY A 25 -8.09 -9.38 12.21
C GLY A 25 -6.71 -9.23 11.58
N TYR A 26 -6.32 -8.04 11.23
CA TYR A 26 -4.99 -7.78 10.66
C TYR A 26 -3.88 -8.05 11.68
N GLY A 27 -4.09 -7.69 12.93
CA GLY A 27 -3.11 -7.89 14.00
C GLY A 27 -2.81 -9.36 14.29
N ALA A 28 -3.73 -10.26 13.96
CA ALA A 28 -3.56 -11.70 14.17
C ALA A 28 -2.73 -12.38 13.08
N LEU A 29 -2.43 -11.69 11.98
CA LEU A 29 -1.64 -12.24 10.88
C LEU A 29 -0.16 -12.33 11.23
N THR A 30 0.54 -13.24 10.53
CA THR A 30 2.00 -13.32 10.61
C THR A 30 2.60 -12.32 9.63
N TRP A 31 3.35 -11.37 10.13
CA TRP A 31 3.92 -10.29 9.33
C TRP A 31 5.40 -10.50 9.05
N THR A 32 5.82 -10.21 7.83
CA THR A 32 7.20 -10.28 7.38
C THR A 32 7.58 -8.91 6.80
N ASP A 33 8.66 -8.32 7.30
CA ASP A 33 9.10 -7.02 6.82
C ASP A 33 9.64 -7.13 5.39
N VAL A 34 9.31 -6.14 4.57
CA VAL A 34 9.88 -5.99 3.23
C VAL A 34 11.16 -5.19 3.37
N GLY A 35 12.31 -5.83 3.13
CA GLY A 35 13.60 -5.18 3.21
C GLY A 35 13.88 -4.26 2.05
N GLU A 36 14.74 -3.30 2.27
CA GLU A 36 15.35 -2.44 1.25
C GLU A 36 14.36 -1.50 0.55
N ALA A 37 13.15 -1.30 1.09
CA ALA A 37 12.23 -0.30 0.58
C ALA A 37 12.78 1.11 0.85
N SER A 38 12.89 1.93 -0.19
CA SER A 38 13.43 3.28 -0.05
C SER A 38 12.37 4.33 0.21
N GLU A 39 11.11 4.01 -0.09
CA GLU A 39 9.99 4.93 0.06
C GLU A 39 8.70 4.14 0.15
N ILE A 40 7.77 4.63 0.96
CA ILE A 40 6.38 4.18 0.93
C ILE A 40 5.57 5.40 0.47
N PRO A 41 5.14 5.42 -0.81
CA PRO A 41 4.36 6.54 -1.32
C PRO A 41 3.03 6.70 -0.60
N GLU A 42 2.46 7.89 -0.65
CA GLU A 42 1.15 8.10 -0.05
C GLU A 42 0.07 7.29 -0.77
N PHE A 43 -0.88 6.79 -0.01
CA PHE A 43 -2.01 6.05 -0.55
C PHE A 43 -3.25 6.28 0.29
N GLY A 44 -4.40 6.10 -0.33
CA GLY A 44 -5.68 6.27 0.33
C GLY A 44 -6.82 6.19 -0.67
N ALA A 45 -8.03 6.04 -0.14
CA ALA A 45 -9.22 5.99 -0.97
C ALA A 45 -9.55 7.37 -1.54
N ALA A 46 -10.08 7.37 -2.75
CA ALA A 46 -10.51 8.59 -3.42
C ALA A 46 -11.80 8.34 -4.18
N TYR A 47 -12.69 9.32 -4.16
CA TYR A 47 -13.92 9.31 -4.97
C TYR A 47 -13.68 10.08 -6.25
N SER A 48 -14.21 9.55 -7.36
CA SER A 48 -14.28 10.31 -8.61
C SER A 48 -15.44 11.29 -8.51
N PRO A 49 -15.26 12.56 -8.91
CA PRO A 49 -16.36 13.51 -8.88
C PRO A 49 -17.36 13.24 -10.01
N VAL A 50 -18.64 13.36 -9.71
CA VAL A 50 -19.71 13.37 -10.69
C VAL A 50 -20.32 14.77 -10.65
N THR A 51 -20.41 15.42 -11.80
CA THR A 51 -20.88 16.79 -11.87
C THR A 51 -22.12 16.90 -12.75
N PHE A 52 -22.99 17.84 -12.40
CA PHE A 52 -24.17 18.20 -13.18
C PHE A 52 -24.40 19.70 -13.05
N THR A 53 -24.64 20.36 -14.18
CA THR A 53 -24.89 21.81 -14.21
C THR A 53 -26.30 22.07 -14.75
N PRO A 54 -27.25 22.44 -13.87
CA PRO A 54 -28.59 22.78 -14.34
C PRO A 54 -28.57 24.02 -15.22
N LEU A 55 -29.34 24.01 -16.31
CA LEU A 55 -29.43 25.15 -17.21
C LEU A 55 -30.01 26.40 -16.51
N LYS A 56 -30.94 26.19 -15.60
CA LYS A 56 -31.63 27.29 -14.90
C LYS A 56 -30.68 28.10 -14.01
N THR A 57 -29.76 27.43 -13.31
CA THR A 57 -28.88 28.10 -12.34
C THR A 57 -27.47 28.33 -12.87
N GLY A 58 -26.99 27.50 -13.79
CA GLY A 58 -25.61 27.56 -14.27
C GLY A 58 -24.57 27.19 -13.21
N ILE A 59 -24.99 26.66 -12.07
CA ILE A 59 -24.12 26.29 -10.96
C ILE A 59 -23.81 24.82 -11.02
N VAL A 60 -22.52 24.46 -10.95
CA VAL A 60 -22.08 23.07 -11.00
C VAL A 60 -22.42 22.38 -9.68
N ASN A 61 -23.24 21.33 -9.75
CA ASN A 61 -23.50 20.44 -8.62
C ASN A 61 -22.50 19.30 -8.66
N LYS A 62 -21.93 18.97 -7.52
CA LYS A 62 -20.88 17.94 -7.40
C LYS A 62 -21.32 16.83 -6.50
N PHE A 63 -21.09 15.60 -6.94
CA PHE A 63 -21.44 14.39 -6.20
C PHE A 63 -20.24 13.47 -6.13
N HIS A 64 -20.20 12.61 -5.11
CA HIS A 64 -19.22 11.53 -5.05
C HIS A 64 -19.64 10.44 -6.04
N GLY A 65 -18.72 10.05 -6.91
CA GLY A 65 -18.90 8.95 -7.85
C GLY A 65 -18.26 7.67 -7.36
N GLU A 66 -17.49 7.03 -8.24
CA GLU A 66 -16.83 5.77 -7.94
C GLU A 66 -15.78 5.94 -6.86
N LEU A 67 -15.66 4.93 -5.97
CA LEU A 67 -14.63 4.87 -4.95
C LEU A 67 -13.48 3.98 -5.42
N ASN A 68 -12.27 4.52 -5.37
CA ASN A 68 -11.04 3.79 -5.67
C ASN A 68 -10.17 3.77 -4.42
N TYR A 69 -9.79 2.60 -3.95
CA TYR A 69 -8.96 2.46 -2.75
C TYR A 69 -7.50 2.85 -2.96
N GLY A 70 -7.11 3.11 -4.21
CA GLY A 70 -5.78 3.61 -4.51
C GLY A 70 -4.78 2.54 -4.89
N SER A 71 -3.59 3.01 -5.21
CA SER A 71 -2.47 2.16 -5.58
C SER A 71 -1.16 2.84 -5.20
N ILE A 72 -0.11 2.04 -5.04
CA ILE A 72 1.25 2.57 -4.86
C ILE A 72 2.25 1.77 -5.68
N THR A 73 3.37 2.42 -5.99
CA THR A 73 4.55 1.75 -6.51
C THR A 73 5.67 1.96 -5.49
N VAL A 74 6.12 0.88 -4.87
CA VAL A 74 7.16 0.93 -3.84
C VAL A 74 8.51 0.68 -4.49
N PRO A 75 9.41 1.68 -4.53
CA PRO A 75 10.77 1.47 -4.98
C PRO A 75 11.59 0.78 -3.90
N LEU A 76 12.35 -0.23 -4.28
CA LEU A 76 13.18 -0.97 -3.34
C LEU A 76 14.46 -1.49 -3.99
N GLY A 77 15.48 -1.75 -3.18
CA GLY A 77 16.65 -2.46 -3.62
C GLY A 77 16.33 -3.95 -3.73
N TYR A 78 16.61 -4.55 -4.87
CA TYR A 78 16.26 -5.95 -5.08
C TYR A 78 17.21 -6.87 -4.32
N ASP A 79 16.65 -7.69 -3.43
CA ASP A 79 17.35 -8.75 -2.70
C ASP A 79 16.57 -10.05 -2.83
N SER A 80 17.10 -10.99 -3.61
CA SER A 80 16.42 -12.25 -3.87
C SER A 80 16.28 -13.14 -2.64
N ALA A 81 17.02 -12.87 -1.57
CA ALA A 81 16.95 -13.61 -0.33
C ALA A 81 16.01 -12.97 0.71
N ASP A 82 15.49 -11.78 0.44
CA ASP A 82 14.61 -11.09 1.38
C ASP A 82 13.23 -11.76 1.44
N ALA A 83 12.82 -12.18 2.64
CA ALA A 83 11.58 -12.93 2.83
C ALA A 83 10.34 -12.13 2.38
N GLY A 84 10.31 -10.82 2.67
CA GLY A 84 9.20 -9.95 2.26
C GLY A 84 9.08 -9.83 0.74
N GLN A 85 10.20 -9.67 0.05
CA GLN A 85 10.21 -9.61 -1.41
C GLN A 85 9.80 -10.94 -2.05
N ILE A 86 10.17 -12.06 -1.43
CA ILE A 86 9.74 -13.39 -1.89
C ILE A 86 8.21 -13.51 -1.80
N ILE A 87 7.60 -13.03 -0.73
CA ILE A 87 6.13 -13.01 -0.58
C ILE A 87 5.48 -12.17 -1.66
N LEU A 88 6.04 -11.00 -1.98
CA LEU A 88 5.52 -10.14 -3.04
C LEU A 88 5.57 -10.81 -4.41
N LEU A 89 6.67 -11.49 -4.72
CA LEU A 89 6.80 -12.22 -5.98
C LEU A 89 5.81 -13.41 -6.05
N ALA A 90 5.63 -14.12 -4.96
CA ALA A 90 4.66 -15.21 -4.88
C ALA A 90 3.23 -14.69 -5.06
N ALA A 91 2.91 -13.54 -4.49
CA ALA A 91 1.59 -12.91 -4.64
C ALA A 91 1.33 -12.48 -6.09
N LEU A 92 2.36 -11.99 -6.79
CA LEU A 92 2.24 -11.66 -8.21
C LEU A 92 1.91 -12.90 -9.04
N ALA A 93 2.58 -14.02 -8.78
CA ALA A 93 2.36 -15.26 -9.50
C ALA A 93 0.99 -15.88 -9.20
N SER A 94 0.56 -15.87 -7.95
CA SER A 94 -0.70 -16.47 -7.52
C SER A 94 -1.92 -15.61 -7.81
N LYS A 95 -1.75 -14.30 -7.99
CA LYS A 95 -2.82 -13.31 -8.17
C LYS A 95 -3.75 -13.21 -6.97
N ASN A 96 -3.32 -13.65 -5.80
CA ASN A 96 -4.12 -13.60 -4.58
C ASN A 96 -4.06 -12.21 -3.94
N GLU A 97 -5.16 -11.86 -3.26
CA GLU A 97 -5.19 -10.70 -2.37
C GLU A 97 -4.34 -11.02 -1.14
N ILE A 98 -3.42 -10.12 -0.81
CA ILE A 98 -2.58 -10.26 0.37
C ILE A 98 -2.72 -9.01 1.25
N SER A 99 -2.18 -9.06 2.45
CA SER A 99 -2.28 -7.97 3.42
C SER A 99 -0.96 -7.22 3.52
N PHE A 100 -1.07 -5.91 3.73
CA PHE A 100 0.06 -5.00 3.87
C PHE A 100 -0.06 -4.22 5.17
N ARG A 101 1.07 -3.95 5.80
CA ARG A 101 1.14 -3.12 7.00
C ARG A 101 2.25 -2.09 6.84
N GLU A 102 1.86 -0.82 6.85
CA GLU A 102 2.80 0.29 6.93
C GLU A 102 3.01 0.65 8.39
N THR A 103 4.26 0.61 8.85
CA THR A 103 4.62 1.12 10.17
C THR A 103 5.36 2.44 9.94
N ARG A 104 4.79 3.52 10.47
CA ARG A 104 5.38 4.84 10.32
C ARG A 104 6.46 5.06 11.38
N SER A 105 7.32 6.04 11.15
CA SER A 105 8.42 6.36 12.05
C SER A 105 7.98 6.75 13.46
N ASP A 106 6.75 7.24 13.62
CA ASP A 106 6.18 7.59 14.93
C ASP A 106 5.48 6.41 15.63
N GLY A 107 5.43 5.25 14.99
CA GLY A 107 4.78 4.06 15.52
C GLY A 107 3.33 3.85 15.07
N THR A 108 2.76 4.78 14.32
CA THR A 108 1.42 4.63 13.76
C THR A 108 1.42 3.50 12.71
N ILE A 109 0.41 2.65 12.74
CA ILE A 109 0.32 1.49 11.86
C ILE A 109 -0.92 1.64 10.98
N ARG A 110 -0.76 1.35 9.68
CA ARG A 110 -1.87 1.26 8.73
C ARG A 110 -1.90 -0.12 8.12
N PHE A 111 -3.07 -0.75 8.17
CA PHE A 111 -3.32 -2.03 7.53
C PHE A 111 -4.16 -1.84 6.29
N ILE A 112 -3.84 -2.56 5.21
CA ILE A 112 -4.60 -2.51 3.98
C ILE A 112 -4.42 -3.82 3.23
N SER A 113 -5.40 -4.19 2.41
CA SER A 113 -5.33 -5.37 1.56
C SER A 113 -5.26 -4.96 0.10
N GLY A 114 -4.53 -5.73 -0.68
CA GLY A 114 -4.37 -5.44 -2.10
C GLY A 114 -3.75 -6.59 -2.86
N LYS A 115 -3.52 -6.35 -4.14
CA LYS A 115 -2.92 -7.31 -5.06
C LYS A 115 -1.66 -6.73 -5.68
N VAL A 116 -0.63 -7.57 -5.80
CA VAL A 116 0.60 -7.18 -6.49
C VAL A 116 0.37 -7.30 -7.98
N MET A 117 0.53 -6.20 -8.70
CA MET A 117 0.28 -6.16 -10.15
C MET A 117 1.56 -6.30 -10.96
N SER A 118 2.70 -5.86 -10.44
CA SER A 118 3.98 -5.96 -11.14
C SER A 118 5.14 -5.90 -10.17
N PHE A 119 6.26 -6.49 -10.56
CA PHE A 119 7.50 -6.45 -9.79
C PHE A 119 8.69 -6.41 -10.75
N PRO A 120 8.83 -5.34 -11.55
CA PRO A 120 9.96 -5.23 -12.47
C PRO A 120 11.27 -5.05 -11.71
N ARG A 121 12.32 -5.68 -12.21
CA ARG A 121 13.66 -5.68 -11.61
C ARG A 121 14.68 -5.29 -12.66
N GLY A 122 15.63 -4.47 -12.27
CA GLY A 122 16.66 -3.99 -13.19
C GLY A 122 18.05 -4.17 -12.61
N GLN A 123 19.04 -4.02 -13.49
CA GLN A 123 20.45 -4.01 -13.11
C GLN A 123 21.14 -2.86 -13.83
N SER A 124 22.07 -2.20 -13.15
CA SER A 124 22.89 -1.18 -13.77
C SER A 124 24.25 -1.09 -13.10
N VAL A 125 25.25 -0.74 -13.91
CA VAL A 125 26.62 -0.55 -13.43
C VAL A 125 26.68 0.74 -12.63
N GLY A 126 27.33 0.68 -11.46
CA GLY A 126 27.55 1.86 -10.64
C GLY A 126 26.38 2.25 -9.74
N SER A 127 25.34 1.46 -9.68
CA SER A 127 24.21 1.70 -8.80
C SER A 127 23.67 0.39 -8.22
N VAL A 128 22.87 0.50 -7.16
CA VAL A 128 22.16 -0.63 -6.56
C VAL A 128 21.15 -1.17 -7.55
N ASN A 129 21.02 -2.49 -7.64
CA ASN A 129 19.97 -3.11 -8.45
C ASN A 129 18.62 -2.79 -7.83
N MET A 130 17.77 -2.14 -8.59
CA MET A 130 16.48 -1.64 -8.11
C MET A 130 15.33 -2.48 -8.64
N ALA A 131 14.27 -2.50 -7.86
CA ALA A 131 12.99 -3.08 -8.26
C ALA A 131 11.88 -2.14 -7.85
N SER A 132 10.72 -2.32 -8.47
CA SER A 132 9.52 -1.57 -8.12
C SER A 132 8.36 -2.54 -7.95
N CYS A 133 7.60 -2.41 -6.89
CA CYS A 133 6.42 -3.24 -6.65
C CYS A 133 5.18 -2.37 -6.80
N ASN A 134 4.35 -2.66 -7.81
CA ASN A 134 3.07 -1.98 -7.98
C ASN A 134 2.00 -2.78 -7.27
N ILE A 135 1.26 -2.11 -6.38
CA ILE A 135 0.21 -2.71 -5.57
C ILE A 135 -1.07 -1.93 -5.81
N GLU A 136 -2.14 -2.65 -6.17
CA GLU A 136 -3.48 -2.08 -6.26
C GLU A 136 -4.29 -2.50 -5.05
N PHE A 137 -4.78 -1.53 -4.29
CA PHE A 137 -5.52 -1.81 -3.06
C PHE A 137 -6.98 -2.15 -3.36
N THR A 138 -7.48 -3.16 -2.67
CA THR A 138 -8.82 -3.71 -2.89
C THR A 138 -9.77 -3.44 -1.73
N ARG A 139 -9.26 -2.96 -0.60
CA ARG A 139 -10.03 -2.71 0.62
C ARG A 139 -9.64 -1.37 1.23
N ALA A 140 -10.53 -0.82 2.06
CA ALA A 140 -10.23 0.37 2.82
C ALA A 140 -9.10 0.11 3.84
N ASP A 141 -8.29 1.12 4.08
CA ASP A 141 -7.24 1.04 5.09
C ASP A 141 -7.79 1.18 6.51
N ILE A 142 -7.08 0.56 7.45
CA ILE A 142 -7.36 0.67 8.88
C ILE A 142 -6.13 1.28 9.54
N GLU A 143 -6.30 2.39 10.22
CA GLU A 143 -5.19 3.07 10.92
C GLU A 143 -5.29 2.82 12.42
N VAL A 144 -4.15 2.45 13.02
CA VAL A 144 -4.02 2.23 14.46
C VAL A 144 -3.01 3.24 14.99
N ALA A 145 -3.42 4.03 15.97
CA ALA A 145 -2.56 5.04 16.57
C ALA A 145 -1.35 4.40 17.26
N ALA A 146 -0.27 5.17 17.37
CA ALA A 146 0.90 4.74 18.11
C ALA A 146 0.56 4.49 19.57
N PRO A 147 1.14 3.43 20.21
CA PRO A 147 0.91 3.14 21.63
C PRO A 147 1.49 4.21 22.55
#